data_ab95e942a991ab2dddd4807c7d27f110
#
_entry.id   ab95e942a991ab2dddd4807c7d27f110
#
_cell.length_a   1.000
_cell.length_b   1.000
_cell.length_c   1.000
_cell.angle_alpha   90.00
_cell.angle_beta   90.00
_cell.angle_gamma   90.00
#
_symmetry.space_group_name_H-M   'P 1'
#
loop_
_entity.id
_entity.type
_entity.pdbx_description
1 polymer ?
#
loop_
_entity_poly.entity_id
_entity_poly.type
_entity_poly.pdbx_seq_one_letter_code
_entity_poly.pdbx_strand_id
1 'polypeptide(L)'
;LSFGTNNGTIWGVPQVNMTTTAYTVWANNSGGSVSTTLNITVLEPIVVLDYNPENLTLVRSIAMTDLHPIVTGGSVETWEIHPSIPAGLNFADGVLSGTPTVNMTLAMFTIYANTTGGSASHTINLTILEPGVILEYNPENQTMTRGLAMVTMTPTVTNGTAETWSCLLYT
;
A
#
# COMPACT_ATOMS: atom_id res chain seq x y z
N LEU A 1 -29.53 7.91 18.07
CA LEU A 1 -30.14 9.20 18.45
C LEU A 1 -31.43 8.96 19.20
N SER A 2 -31.83 9.93 20.05
CA SER A 2 -33.05 9.95 20.84
C SER A 2 -33.87 11.22 20.56
N PHE A 3 -35.20 11.14 20.72
CA PHE A 3 -36.13 12.25 20.53
C PHE A 3 -36.92 12.48 21.79
N GLY A 4 -36.96 13.74 22.28
CA GLY A 4 -37.70 14.14 23.44
C GLY A 4 -39.15 14.55 23.09
N THR A 5 -40.11 13.68 23.36
CA THR A 5 -41.51 13.90 23.03
C THR A 5 -42.14 15.08 23.80
N ASN A 6 -41.56 15.53 24.91
CA ASN A 6 -42.06 16.62 25.71
C ASN A 6 -41.60 18.01 25.26
N ASN A 7 -40.45 18.09 24.56
CA ASN A 7 -39.81 19.36 24.21
C ASN A 7 -39.22 19.40 22.79
N GLY A 8 -39.35 18.31 22.01
CA GLY A 8 -38.86 18.23 20.64
C GLY A 8 -37.34 18.17 20.49
N THR A 9 -36.60 17.99 21.58
CA THR A 9 -35.14 17.91 21.50
C THR A 9 -34.67 16.59 20.87
N ILE A 10 -33.56 16.63 20.12
CA ILE A 10 -32.88 15.46 19.56
C ILE A 10 -31.47 15.43 20.15
N TRP A 11 -31.03 14.26 20.64
CA TRP A 11 -29.73 14.09 21.26
C TRP A 11 -29.20 12.66 21.07
N GLY A 12 -27.93 12.44 21.44
CA GLY A 12 -27.27 11.13 21.47
C GLY A 12 -26.12 11.01 20.48
N VAL A 13 -25.48 9.85 20.52
CA VAL A 13 -24.36 9.51 19.64
C VAL A 13 -24.85 8.49 18.62
N PRO A 14 -24.81 8.80 17.31
CA PRO A 14 -25.18 7.83 16.29
C PRO A 14 -24.18 6.66 16.30
N GLN A 15 -24.67 5.45 16.14
CA GLN A 15 -23.88 4.22 16.16
C GLN A 15 -23.79 3.56 14.78
N VAL A 16 -24.53 4.07 13.80
CA VAL A 16 -24.61 3.52 12.43
C VAL A 16 -24.57 4.69 11.46
N ASN A 17 -23.74 4.58 10.42
CA ASN A 17 -23.74 5.53 9.31
C ASN A 17 -25.07 5.45 8.55
N MET A 18 -25.48 6.56 7.98
CA MET A 18 -26.79 6.69 7.33
C MET A 18 -26.70 7.77 6.25
N THR A 19 -27.19 7.43 5.06
CA THR A 19 -27.44 8.43 4.02
C THR A 19 -28.49 9.44 4.48
N THR A 20 -28.52 10.60 3.84
CA THR A 20 -29.48 11.66 4.17
C THR A 20 -30.90 11.13 4.23
N THR A 21 -31.48 11.16 5.41
CA THR A 21 -32.86 10.70 5.67
C THR A 21 -33.66 11.85 6.23
N ALA A 22 -34.85 12.06 5.67
CA ALA A 22 -35.78 13.10 6.08
C ALA A 22 -36.69 12.62 7.24
N TYR A 23 -36.71 13.37 8.32
CA TYR A 23 -37.57 13.14 9.47
C TYR A 23 -38.54 14.30 9.62
N THR A 24 -39.86 14.02 9.68
CA THR A 24 -40.87 15.04 9.93
C THR A 24 -41.11 15.12 11.43
N VAL A 25 -40.87 16.30 11.99
CA VAL A 25 -41.15 16.62 13.41
C VAL A 25 -42.43 17.40 13.48
N TRP A 26 -43.35 16.97 14.36
CA TRP A 26 -44.65 17.60 14.60
C TRP A 26 -44.71 18.25 15.97
N ALA A 27 -45.25 19.42 16.01
CA ALA A 27 -45.64 20.08 17.26
C ALA A 27 -47.18 20.33 17.27
N ASN A 28 -47.84 19.88 18.32
CA ASN A 28 -49.27 19.88 18.41
C ASN A 28 -49.73 20.63 19.68
N ASN A 29 -50.82 21.40 19.59
CA ASN A 29 -51.52 21.99 20.70
C ASN A 29 -53.05 22.00 20.43
N SER A 30 -53.83 22.60 21.32
CA SER A 30 -55.27 22.69 21.16
C SER A 30 -55.73 23.57 19.97
N GLY A 31 -54.87 24.38 19.42
CA GLY A 31 -55.13 25.23 18.25
C GLY A 31 -54.78 24.58 16.93
N GLY A 32 -54.08 23.42 16.92
CA GLY A 32 -53.68 22.71 15.71
C GLY A 32 -52.33 22.05 15.76
N SER A 33 -51.86 21.63 14.59
CA SER A 33 -50.58 20.95 14.39
C SER A 33 -49.73 21.68 13.36
N VAL A 34 -48.43 21.73 13.60
CA VAL A 34 -47.43 22.22 12.65
C VAL A 34 -46.30 21.20 12.55
N SER A 35 -45.71 21.06 11.37
CA SER A 35 -44.58 20.17 11.15
C SER A 35 -43.43 20.87 10.44
N THR A 36 -42.21 20.33 10.64
CA THR A 36 -41.03 20.69 9.89
C THR A 36 -40.26 19.42 9.52
N THR A 37 -39.48 19.52 8.45
CA THR A 37 -38.63 18.42 8.03
C THR A 37 -37.19 18.68 8.47
N LEU A 38 -36.58 17.67 9.09
CA LEU A 38 -35.18 17.63 9.47
C LEU A 38 -34.47 16.56 8.65
N ASN A 39 -33.41 16.92 7.92
CA ASN A 39 -32.58 15.99 7.19
C ASN A 39 -31.34 15.63 8.03
N ILE A 40 -31.14 14.35 8.28
CA ILE A 40 -30.01 13.84 9.06
C ILE A 40 -29.17 12.93 8.17
N THR A 41 -27.86 13.15 8.19
CA THR A 41 -26.84 12.28 7.60
C THR A 41 -25.88 11.87 8.71
N VAL A 42 -25.47 10.61 8.73
CA VAL A 42 -24.44 10.11 9.65
C VAL A 42 -23.33 9.50 8.80
N LEU A 43 -22.17 10.11 8.88
CA LEU A 43 -20.99 9.70 8.11
C LEU A 43 -20.11 8.77 8.94
N GLU A 44 -19.36 7.90 8.26
CA GLU A 44 -18.27 7.15 8.87
C GLU A 44 -17.15 8.13 9.28
N PRO A 45 -16.52 7.98 10.44
CA PRO A 45 -15.39 8.83 10.80
C PRO A 45 -14.21 8.64 9.85
N ILE A 46 -13.36 9.66 9.75
CA ILE A 46 -12.06 9.53 9.06
C ILE A 46 -11.21 8.58 9.90
N VAL A 47 -10.64 7.57 9.24
CA VAL A 47 -9.75 6.58 9.88
C VAL A 47 -8.35 7.16 10.12
N VAL A 48 -7.60 6.54 11.03
CA VAL A 48 -6.15 6.71 11.11
C VAL A 48 -5.52 5.55 10.37
N LEU A 49 -4.65 5.86 9.41
CA LEU A 49 -3.97 4.90 8.55
C LEU A 49 -2.47 4.91 8.82
N ASP A 50 -1.90 3.73 9.00
CA ASP A 50 -0.47 3.52 9.18
C ASP A 50 -0.01 2.24 8.47
N TYR A 51 1.29 2.18 8.13
CA TYR A 51 1.99 1.01 7.58
C TYR A 51 3.33 0.84 8.27
N ASN A 52 3.65 -0.39 8.66
CA ASN A 52 4.93 -0.70 9.26
C ASN A 52 5.51 -2.01 8.66
N PRO A 53 6.72 -1.96 8.03
CA PRO A 53 7.61 -0.79 7.91
C PRO A 53 7.15 0.21 6.83
N GLU A 54 7.48 1.50 7.01
CA GLU A 54 7.28 2.56 6.00
C GLU A 54 8.30 2.49 4.85
N ASN A 55 9.50 1.95 5.14
CA ASN A 55 10.58 1.83 4.18
C ASN A 55 10.77 0.37 3.78
N LEU A 56 10.53 0.06 2.51
CA LEU A 56 10.67 -1.26 1.96
C LEU A 56 11.83 -1.32 0.98
N THR A 57 12.69 -2.33 1.17
CA THR A 57 13.72 -2.71 0.19
C THR A 57 13.42 -4.13 -0.27
N LEU A 58 12.99 -4.26 -1.50
CA LEU A 58 12.67 -5.53 -2.14
C LEU A 58 13.80 -5.93 -3.09
N VAL A 59 13.78 -7.16 -3.52
CA VAL A 59 14.71 -7.70 -4.56
C VAL A 59 13.86 -8.21 -5.71
N ARG A 60 14.19 -7.82 -6.93
CA ARG A 60 13.54 -8.29 -8.15
C ARG A 60 13.50 -9.82 -8.20
N SER A 61 12.37 -10.36 -8.64
CA SER A 61 12.10 -11.81 -8.75
C SER A 61 12.03 -12.58 -7.41
N ILE A 62 12.04 -11.87 -6.26
CA ILE A 62 11.80 -12.46 -4.95
C ILE A 62 10.46 -11.95 -4.44
N ALA A 63 9.58 -12.88 -4.02
CA ALA A 63 8.29 -12.52 -3.44
C ALA A 63 8.48 -11.73 -2.15
N MET A 64 7.73 -10.63 -2.01
CA MET A 64 7.71 -9.86 -0.76
C MET A 64 6.82 -10.53 0.30
N THR A 65 7.06 -10.21 1.55
CA THR A 65 6.07 -10.43 2.61
C THR A 65 4.98 -9.39 2.47
N ASP A 66 3.72 -9.81 2.55
CA ASP A 66 2.58 -8.91 2.42
C ASP A 66 2.64 -7.81 3.47
N LEU A 67 2.47 -6.57 3.02
CA LEU A 67 2.40 -5.39 3.87
C LEU A 67 0.94 -5.02 4.07
N HIS A 68 0.47 -5.16 5.31
CA HIS A 68 -0.91 -4.91 5.70
C HIS A 68 -1.09 -3.49 6.27
N PRO A 69 -2.23 -2.85 6.03
CA PRO A 69 -2.57 -1.59 6.68
C PRO A 69 -2.86 -1.76 8.16
N ILE A 70 -2.50 -0.77 8.96
CA ILE A 70 -2.94 -0.60 10.34
C ILE A 70 -3.98 0.51 10.32
N VAL A 71 -5.26 0.13 10.53
CA VAL A 71 -6.40 1.05 10.46
C VAL A 71 -7.09 1.12 11.81
N THR A 72 -7.35 2.33 12.30
CA THR A 72 -8.12 2.58 13.52
C THR A 72 -9.13 3.71 13.31
N GLY A 73 -10.19 3.73 14.11
CA GLY A 73 -11.18 4.83 14.14
C GLY A 73 -12.40 4.66 13.26
N GLY A 74 -12.45 3.64 12.40
CA GLY A 74 -13.61 3.40 11.52
C GLY A 74 -13.34 2.29 10.51
N SER A 75 -14.21 2.17 9.51
CA SER A 75 -14.08 1.22 8.39
C SER A 75 -13.79 1.94 7.07
N VAL A 76 -12.86 1.37 6.30
CA VAL A 76 -12.49 1.90 4.98
C VAL A 76 -13.45 1.37 3.93
N GLU A 77 -13.93 2.24 3.03
CA GLU A 77 -14.80 1.87 1.93
C GLU A 77 -14.04 1.60 0.64
N THR A 78 -13.03 2.42 0.34
CA THR A 78 -12.20 2.25 -0.85
C THR A 78 -10.75 2.58 -0.56
N TRP A 79 -9.86 1.95 -1.33
CA TRP A 79 -8.42 2.12 -1.27
C TRP A 79 -7.87 2.64 -2.58
N GLU A 80 -6.88 3.53 -2.50
CA GLU A 80 -6.14 4.04 -3.64
C GLU A 80 -4.65 4.09 -3.33
N ILE A 81 -3.81 3.98 -4.36
CA ILE A 81 -2.36 4.15 -4.24
C ILE A 81 -1.83 4.97 -5.41
N HIS A 82 -1.01 5.96 -5.13
CA HIS A 82 -0.38 6.83 -6.12
C HIS A 82 1.11 7.05 -5.84
N PRO A 83 1.95 7.01 -6.89
CA PRO A 83 1.68 6.60 -8.26
C PRO A 83 1.30 5.10 -8.36
N SER A 84 1.05 4.61 -9.59
CA SER A 84 0.82 3.18 -9.81
C SER A 84 2.03 2.35 -9.41
N ILE A 85 1.79 1.22 -8.76
CA ILE A 85 2.83 0.33 -8.25
C ILE A 85 3.64 -0.32 -9.38
N PRO A 86 4.91 -0.70 -9.12
CA PRO A 86 5.77 -1.39 -10.06
C PRO A 86 5.21 -2.72 -10.54
N ALA A 87 5.59 -3.11 -11.76
CA ALA A 87 5.18 -4.39 -12.34
C ALA A 87 5.57 -5.57 -11.45
N GLY A 88 4.65 -6.53 -11.31
CA GLY A 88 4.80 -7.72 -10.48
C GLY A 88 4.32 -7.55 -9.04
N LEU A 89 4.08 -6.31 -8.59
CA LEU A 89 3.40 -6.05 -7.32
C LEU A 89 1.89 -5.91 -7.54
N ASN A 90 1.13 -6.13 -6.48
CA ASN A 90 -0.32 -6.00 -6.43
C ASN A 90 -0.72 -5.18 -5.21
N PHE A 91 -1.76 -4.37 -5.36
CA PHE A 91 -2.36 -3.61 -4.27
C PHE A 91 -3.88 -3.86 -4.27
N ALA A 92 -4.38 -4.49 -3.21
CA ALA A 92 -5.79 -4.81 -3.05
C ALA A 92 -6.18 -4.70 -1.57
N ASP A 93 -7.32 -4.10 -1.29
CA ASP A 93 -7.86 -3.92 0.08
C ASP A 93 -6.84 -3.32 1.07
N GLY A 94 -6.00 -2.40 0.58
CA GLY A 94 -4.93 -1.79 1.37
C GLY A 94 -3.67 -2.65 1.51
N VAL A 95 -3.66 -3.89 1.04
CA VAL A 95 -2.51 -4.80 1.16
C VAL A 95 -1.61 -4.67 -0.08
N LEU A 96 -0.32 -4.41 0.15
CA LEU A 96 0.71 -4.50 -0.87
C LEU A 96 1.37 -5.87 -0.82
N SER A 97 1.43 -6.56 -1.96
CA SER A 97 1.93 -7.94 -2.08
C SER A 97 2.55 -8.20 -3.44
N GLY A 98 3.12 -9.38 -3.66
CA GLY A 98 3.56 -9.86 -4.97
C GLY A 98 5.06 -10.06 -5.10
N THR A 99 5.51 -10.18 -6.36
CA THR A 99 6.91 -10.42 -6.73
C THR A 99 7.32 -9.37 -7.79
N PRO A 100 8.14 -8.38 -7.44
CA PRO A 100 8.51 -7.33 -8.38
C PRO A 100 9.30 -7.90 -9.56
N THR A 101 8.99 -7.46 -10.76
CA THR A 101 9.64 -7.90 -12.00
C THR A 101 10.60 -6.87 -12.59
N VAL A 102 10.66 -5.68 -12.00
CA VAL A 102 11.51 -4.56 -12.42
C VAL A 102 12.30 -4.03 -11.24
N ASN A 103 13.50 -3.52 -11.47
CA ASN A 103 14.25 -2.76 -10.46
C ASN A 103 13.75 -1.33 -10.41
N MET A 104 13.88 -0.70 -9.26
CA MET A 104 13.47 0.68 -9.06
C MET A 104 14.34 1.34 -7.98
N THR A 105 14.83 2.53 -8.28
CA THR A 105 15.41 3.41 -7.25
C THR A 105 14.32 3.87 -6.29
N LEU A 106 14.73 4.41 -5.14
CA LEU A 106 13.80 4.90 -4.12
C LEU A 106 12.69 5.77 -4.73
N ALA A 107 11.45 5.36 -4.51
CA ALA A 107 10.25 6.11 -4.88
C ALA A 107 9.24 6.09 -3.74
N MET A 108 8.44 7.15 -3.66
CA MET A 108 7.38 7.31 -2.66
C MET A 108 6.02 6.95 -3.25
N PHE A 109 5.23 6.22 -2.48
CA PHE A 109 3.85 5.83 -2.82
C PHE A 109 2.92 6.28 -1.71
N THR A 110 1.93 7.08 -2.05
CA THR A 110 0.91 7.52 -1.09
C THR A 110 -0.32 6.63 -1.23
N ILE A 111 -0.72 6.04 -0.13
CA ILE A 111 -1.90 5.19 -0.01
C ILE A 111 -3.00 6.01 0.65
N TYR A 112 -4.21 5.90 0.12
CA TYR A 112 -5.41 6.57 0.63
C TYR A 112 -6.42 5.52 1.10
N ALA A 113 -6.97 5.75 2.28
CA ALA A 113 -8.09 5.02 2.86
C ALA A 113 -9.29 5.95 2.92
N ASN A 114 -10.30 5.69 2.09
CA ASN A 114 -11.46 6.56 1.92
C ASN A 114 -12.66 6.04 2.71
N THR A 115 -13.35 6.95 3.38
CA THR A 115 -14.61 6.74 4.07
C THR A 115 -15.64 7.78 3.62
N THR A 116 -16.92 7.62 3.97
CA THR A 116 -17.94 8.67 3.70
C THR A 116 -17.64 10.00 4.40
N GLY A 117 -16.87 9.98 5.49
CA GLY A 117 -16.47 11.17 6.24
C GLY A 117 -15.22 11.86 5.73
N GLY A 118 -14.44 11.21 4.85
CA GLY A 118 -13.21 11.75 4.28
C GLY A 118 -12.13 10.69 4.05
N SER A 119 -10.93 11.15 3.70
CA SER A 119 -9.78 10.29 3.38
C SER A 119 -8.67 10.46 4.40
N ALA A 120 -8.06 9.35 4.81
CA ALA A 120 -6.76 9.31 5.45
C ALA A 120 -5.70 8.88 4.43
N SER A 121 -4.45 9.30 4.62
CA SER A 121 -3.34 8.89 3.75
C SER A 121 -2.10 8.54 4.55
N HIS A 122 -1.29 7.63 3.98
CA HIS A 122 0.02 7.25 4.48
C HIS A 122 0.98 7.09 3.32
N THR A 123 2.25 7.44 3.51
CA THR A 123 3.28 7.34 2.45
C THR A 123 4.29 6.27 2.81
N ILE A 124 4.53 5.34 1.89
CA ILE A 124 5.59 4.34 1.97
C ILE A 124 6.71 4.65 0.98
N ASN A 125 7.92 4.29 1.34
CA ASN A 125 9.12 4.38 0.50
C ASN A 125 9.49 3.00 -0.01
N LEU A 126 9.67 2.84 -1.31
CA LEU A 126 9.96 1.57 -1.94
C LEU A 126 11.21 1.65 -2.80
N THR A 127 12.13 0.69 -2.60
CA THR A 127 13.29 0.43 -3.45
C THR A 127 13.25 -1.03 -3.90
N ILE A 128 13.55 -1.30 -5.17
CA ILE A 128 13.63 -2.67 -5.69
C ILE A 128 15.02 -2.86 -6.30
N LEU A 129 15.82 -3.68 -5.65
CA LEU A 129 17.20 -3.97 -6.04
C LEU A 129 17.26 -5.07 -7.09
N GLU A 130 18.30 -5.04 -7.91
CA GLU A 130 18.70 -6.17 -8.73
C GLU A 130 19.15 -7.33 -7.82
N PRO A 131 18.80 -8.60 -8.12
CA PRO A 131 19.33 -9.73 -7.40
C PRO A 131 20.86 -9.83 -7.56
N GLY A 132 21.54 -10.27 -6.51
CA GLY A 132 22.99 -10.50 -6.56
C GLY A 132 23.36 -11.52 -7.63
N VAL A 133 24.43 -11.26 -8.38
CA VAL A 133 24.92 -12.16 -9.41
C VAL A 133 25.67 -13.34 -8.81
N ILE A 134 25.55 -14.50 -9.46
CA ILE A 134 26.40 -15.66 -9.24
C ILE A 134 27.32 -15.76 -10.47
N LEU A 135 28.63 -15.88 -10.23
CA LEU A 135 29.64 -15.93 -11.26
C LEU A 135 30.38 -17.29 -11.18
N GLU A 136 30.38 -17.99 -12.28
CA GLU A 136 31.06 -19.28 -12.38
C GLU A 136 31.96 -19.33 -13.63
N TYR A 137 33.13 -19.96 -13.49
CA TYR A 137 33.98 -20.36 -14.60
C TYR A 137 34.06 -21.89 -14.64
N ASN A 138 33.84 -22.49 -15.79
CA ASN A 138 33.96 -23.93 -15.94
C ASN A 138 34.96 -24.28 -17.09
N PRO A 139 36.06 -24.96 -16.79
CA PRO A 139 36.53 -25.44 -15.46
C PRO A 139 37.09 -24.29 -14.59
N GLU A 140 36.96 -24.39 -13.26
CA GLU A 140 37.54 -23.43 -12.30
C GLU A 140 39.08 -23.47 -12.28
N ASN A 141 39.64 -24.62 -12.57
CA ASN A 141 41.11 -24.86 -12.57
C ASN A 141 41.62 -25.03 -14.00
N GLN A 142 42.56 -24.18 -14.38
CA GLN A 142 43.22 -24.24 -15.67
C GLN A 142 44.74 -24.46 -15.51
N THR A 143 45.27 -25.44 -16.25
CA THR A 143 46.71 -25.63 -16.39
C THR A 143 47.16 -25.13 -17.76
N MET A 144 48.06 -24.18 -17.78
CA MET A 144 48.55 -23.55 -19.00
C MET A 144 50.03 -23.90 -19.24
N THR A 145 50.40 -24.03 -20.50
CA THR A 145 51.78 -24.27 -20.90
C THR A 145 52.39 -22.96 -21.43
N ARG A 146 53.53 -22.59 -20.91
CA ARG A 146 54.26 -21.40 -21.35
C ARG A 146 54.50 -21.42 -22.84
N GLY A 147 54.14 -20.34 -23.53
CA GLY A 147 54.35 -20.17 -24.96
C GLY A 147 53.22 -20.73 -25.84
N LEU A 148 52.19 -21.34 -25.25
CA LEU A 148 50.96 -21.75 -25.95
C LEU A 148 49.80 -20.82 -25.60
N ALA A 149 48.94 -20.54 -26.60
CA ALA A 149 47.72 -19.77 -26.38
C ALA A 149 46.76 -20.57 -25.49
N MET A 150 46.15 -19.91 -24.53
CA MET A 150 45.11 -20.53 -23.71
C MET A 150 43.78 -20.63 -24.48
N VAL A 151 42.95 -21.58 -24.08
CA VAL A 151 41.55 -21.63 -24.51
C VAL A 151 40.79 -20.51 -23.83
N THR A 152 40.00 -19.77 -24.60
CA THR A 152 39.16 -18.70 -24.03
C THR A 152 38.21 -19.26 -22.98
N MET A 153 38.18 -18.64 -21.81
CA MET A 153 37.25 -18.95 -20.73
C MET A 153 36.18 -17.87 -20.68
N THR A 154 34.94 -18.27 -20.79
CA THR A 154 33.79 -17.40 -20.66
C THR A 154 33.09 -17.69 -19.35
N PRO A 155 32.81 -16.66 -18.53
CA PRO A 155 32.04 -16.86 -17.31
C PRO A 155 30.55 -17.13 -17.60
N THR A 156 29.93 -17.90 -16.74
CA THR A 156 28.48 -18.00 -16.63
C THR A 156 28.02 -17.09 -15.50
N VAL A 157 27.14 -16.16 -15.82
CA VAL A 157 26.48 -15.24 -14.83
C VAL A 157 25.04 -15.63 -14.71
N THR A 158 24.61 -15.89 -13.49
CA THR A 158 23.22 -16.21 -13.18
C THR A 158 22.68 -15.31 -12.07
N ASN A 159 21.38 -15.29 -11.89
CA ASN A 159 20.63 -14.56 -10.88
C ASN A 159 20.52 -13.03 -11.07
N GLY A 160 21.27 -12.43 -11.98
CA GLY A 160 21.25 -11.00 -12.25
C GLY A 160 22.15 -10.66 -13.44
N THR A 161 22.44 -9.39 -13.65
CA THR A 161 23.34 -8.87 -14.68
C THR A 161 24.61 -8.30 -14.07
N ALA A 162 25.77 -8.64 -14.61
CA ALA A 162 27.06 -8.02 -14.22
C ALA A 162 27.21 -6.68 -14.97
N GLU A 163 27.30 -5.59 -14.24
CA GLU A 163 27.50 -4.25 -14.83
C GLU A 163 28.98 -3.92 -15.04
N THR A 164 29.85 -4.40 -14.17
CA THR A 164 31.30 -4.16 -14.23
C THR A 164 32.08 -5.44 -13.95
N TRP A 165 33.29 -5.49 -14.49
CA TRP A 165 34.20 -6.63 -14.33
C TRP A 165 35.56 -6.15 -13.82
N SER A 166 36.13 -6.85 -12.87
CA SER A 166 37.48 -6.63 -12.39
C SER A 166 38.14 -7.94 -12.03
N CYS A 167 39.46 -8.04 -12.27
CA CYS A 167 40.28 -9.21 -11.89
C CYS A 167 41.55 -8.72 -11.22
N LEU A 168 41.85 -9.27 -10.04
CA LEU A 168 43.13 -9.09 -9.38
C LEU A 168 44.01 -10.27 -9.81
N LEU A 169 44.92 -10.02 -10.77
CA LEU A 169 45.95 -11.00 -11.13
C LEU A 169 47.10 -10.83 -10.15
N TYR A 170 47.39 -11.87 -9.35
CA TYR A 170 48.61 -11.91 -8.52
C TYR A 170 49.75 -12.31 -9.45
N THR A 171 50.73 -11.40 -9.58
CA THR A 171 52.01 -11.68 -10.32
C THR A 171 53.08 -12.17 -9.38
#